data_ad9a8b9f94b9e41eb05e1df14dd08d39
#
_entry.id   ad9a8b9f94b9e41eb05e1df14dd08d39
#
_cell.length_a   1.000
_cell.length_b   1.000
_cell.length_c   1.000
_cell.angle_alpha   90.00
_cell.angle_beta   90.00
_cell.angle_gamma   90.00
#
_symmetry.space_group_name_H-M   'P 1'
#
loop_
_entity.id
_entity.type
_entity.pdbx_description
1 polymer ?
#
loop_
_entity_poly.entity_id
_entity_poly.type
_entity_poly.pdbx_seq_one_letter_code
_entity_poly.pdbx_strand_id
1 'polypeptide(L)'
;PQCRRQPLFFSMTDKQQIRGGALLALALYEKGIEQVFTLSGGFCNPALEGFADLGINVINCPHEQIAGHLADGYTRISRKPAVCLVGPEGFANAIPAMMEAWGERSPVIFVTGSSTLKRQGSGGFKEIDDVAIAAPLTKYSASVTDGLRIREFVDRAYKTALSGYPGPVHLSVPVDIMFSSYERTAQLEERPFNHAATRPPRAWPCPEDLRRVMTVLSRSERPMLIGGHGVWWAGAEALLETVGRDLSIPIFNVPYHQKLLPEGSPAYMG
;
A
#
# COMPACT_ATOMS: atom_id res chain seq x y z
N PRO A 1 6.43 26.37 -12.21
CA PRO A 1 5.77 26.77 -11.00
C PRO A 1 4.46 26.02 -10.89
N GLN A 2 4.48 24.84 -10.22
CA GLN A 2 3.27 24.09 -9.92
C GLN A 2 2.52 24.85 -8.84
N CYS A 3 1.39 25.44 -9.21
CA CYS A 3 0.42 25.98 -8.29
C CYS A 3 -0.10 24.82 -7.41
N ARG A 4 0.46 24.61 -6.24
CA ARG A 4 -0.12 23.78 -5.21
C ARG A 4 -1.44 24.43 -4.82
N ARG A 5 -2.56 23.91 -5.34
CA ARG A 5 -3.87 24.25 -4.78
C ARG A 5 -3.82 23.80 -3.32
N GLN A 6 -3.88 24.76 -2.39
CA GLN A 6 -4.16 24.43 -1.00
C GLN A 6 -5.49 23.67 -0.99
N PRO A 7 -5.54 22.47 -0.40
CA PRO A 7 -6.81 21.76 -0.27
C PRO A 7 -7.79 22.66 0.47
N LEU A 8 -9.03 22.68 0.02
CA LEU A 8 -10.16 23.37 0.68
C LEU A 8 -10.45 22.67 2.02
N PHE A 9 -9.57 22.86 2.99
CA PHE A 9 -9.71 22.34 4.35
C PHE A 9 -10.99 22.85 5.06
N PHE A 10 -11.63 23.86 4.51
CA PHE A 10 -12.70 24.59 5.16
C PHE A 10 -14.05 23.83 5.26
N SER A 11 -14.33 22.85 4.40
CA SER A 11 -15.64 22.15 4.46
C SER A 11 -15.65 20.98 5.44
N MET A 12 -14.49 20.35 5.69
CA MET A 12 -14.40 19.24 6.64
C MET A 12 -14.17 19.70 8.10
N THR A 13 -13.61 20.89 8.32
CA THR A 13 -13.22 21.38 9.65
C THR A 13 -14.36 21.97 10.47
N ASP A 14 -15.45 22.41 9.82
CA ASP A 14 -16.58 23.07 10.52
C ASP A 14 -17.69 22.14 10.99
N LYS A 15 -17.65 20.84 10.67
CA LYS A 15 -18.68 19.89 11.08
C LYS A 15 -18.27 19.20 12.38
N GLN A 16 -19.10 19.25 13.41
CA GLN A 16 -18.92 18.51 14.66
C GLN A 16 -18.89 16.99 14.46
N GLN A 17 -19.26 16.50 13.28
CA GLN A 17 -19.30 15.08 12.96
C GLN A 17 -18.58 14.78 11.65
N ILE A 18 -17.94 13.60 11.59
CA ILE A 18 -17.28 13.05 10.41
C ILE A 18 -17.83 11.66 10.09
N ARG A 19 -18.14 11.38 8.81
CA ARG A 19 -18.51 10.02 8.38
C ARG A 19 -17.33 9.08 8.41
N GLY A 20 -17.58 7.80 8.68
CA GLY A 20 -16.51 6.77 8.72
C GLY A 20 -15.70 6.69 7.44
N GLY A 21 -16.35 6.79 6.26
CA GLY A 21 -15.65 6.84 4.98
C GLY A 21 -14.74 8.06 4.82
N ALA A 22 -15.20 9.24 5.28
CA ALA A 22 -14.37 10.44 5.29
C ALA A 22 -13.21 10.34 6.30
N LEU A 23 -13.42 9.65 7.43
CA LEU A 23 -12.36 9.35 8.39
C LEU A 23 -11.33 8.38 7.81
N LEU A 24 -11.76 7.37 7.05
CA LEU A 24 -10.88 6.47 6.31
C LEU A 24 -10.04 7.26 5.29
N ALA A 25 -10.67 8.13 4.51
CA ALA A 25 -9.98 8.98 3.53
C ALA A 25 -8.94 9.88 4.20
N LEU A 26 -9.30 10.50 5.33
CA LEU A 26 -8.41 11.35 6.10
C LEU A 26 -7.22 10.54 6.65
N ALA A 27 -7.46 9.36 7.20
CA ALA A 27 -6.40 8.50 7.72
C ALA A 27 -5.40 8.07 6.62
N LEU A 28 -5.89 7.78 5.42
CA LEU A 28 -5.05 7.44 4.25
C LEU A 28 -4.31 8.67 3.70
N TYR A 29 -4.96 9.84 3.66
CA TYR A 29 -4.33 11.12 3.29
C TYR A 29 -3.15 11.44 4.22
N GLU A 30 -3.33 11.27 5.52
CA GLU A 30 -2.29 11.45 6.53
C GLU A 30 -1.09 10.50 6.34
N LYS A 31 -1.26 9.38 5.66
CA LYS A 31 -0.17 8.48 5.26
C LYS A 31 0.51 8.87 3.94
N GLY A 32 0.07 9.96 3.33
CA GLY A 32 0.62 10.43 2.06
C GLY A 32 0.13 9.63 0.85
N ILE A 33 -1.04 9.01 0.95
CA ILE A 33 -1.68 8.38 -0.22
C ILE A 33 -2.10 9.48 -1.19
N GLU A 34 -1.65 9.38 -2.43
CA GLU A 34 -1.91 10.34 -3.51
C GLU A 34 -2.88 9.79 -4.56
N GLN A 35 -3.00 8.46 -4.65
CA GLN A 35 -3.76 7.77 -5.70
C GLN A 35 -4.70 6.73 -5.11
N VAL A 36 -5.95 6.76 -5.55
CA VAL A 36 -6.96 5.75 -5.28
C VAL A 36 -7.51 5.24 -6.60
N PHE A 37 -7.49 3.93 -6.80
CA PHE A 37 -8.06 3.25 -7.96
C PHE A 37 -9.33 2.54 -7.52
N THR A 38 -10.40 2.68 -8.26
CA THR A 38 -11.71 2.17 -7.84
C THR A 38 -12.58 1.82 -9.06
N LEU A 39 -13.53 0.91 -8.87
CA LEU A 39 -14.80 0.97 -9.56
C LEU A 39 -15.83 1.42 -8.52
N SER A 40 -16.40 2.60 -8.74
CA SER A 40 -17.30 3.21 -7.77
C SER A 40 -18.54 2.36 -7.53
N GLY A 41 -18.91 2.20 -6.27
CA GLY A 41 -20.11 1.46 -5.85
C GLY A 41 -20.66 2.01 -4.54
N GLY A 42 -21.95 1.80 -4.31
CA GLY A 42 -22.66 2.40 -3.19
C GLY A 42 -22.04 2.16 -1.82
N PHE A 43 -21.37 1.04 -1.61
CA PHE A 43 -20.70 0.71 -0.35
C PHE A 43 -19.50 1.63 -0.03
N CYS A 44 -18.92 2.28 -1.04
CA CYS A 44 -17.70 3.07 -0.92
C CYS A 44 -17.91 4.60 -0.98
N ASN A 45 -19.13 5.05 -1.29
CA ASN A 45 -19.41 6.46 -1.55
C ASN A 45 -18.88 7.44 -0.49
N PRO A 46 -19.06 7.22 0.83
CA PRO A 46 -18.55 8.17 1.82
C PRO A 46 -17.02 8.30 1.84
N ALA A 47 -16.30 7.24 1.43
CA ALA A 47 -14.85 7.31 1.29
C ALA A 47 -14.46 8.07 0.01
N LEU A 48 -15.18 7.84 -1.11
CA LEU A 48 -14.96 8.56 -2.37
C LEU A 48 -15.20 10.05 -2.22
N GLU A 49 -16.29 10.46 -1.52
CA GLU A 49 -16.54 11.85 -1.15
C GLU A 49 -15.36 12.43 -0.35
N GLY A 50 -14.91 11.70 0.69
CA GLY A 50 -13.80 12.12 1.52
C GLY A 50 -12.47 12.27 0.75
N PHE A 51 -12.18 11.38 -0.20
CA PHE A 51 -10.99 11.51 -1.06
C PHE A 51 -11.07 12.74 -1.96
N ALA A 52 -12.24 13.00 -2.55
CA ALA A 52 -12.47 14.19 -3.39
C ALA A 52 -12.28 15.48 -2.58
N ASP A 53 -12.86 15.55 -1.39
CA ASP A 53 -12.74 16.70 -0.48
C ASP A 53 -11.26 16.99 -0.08
N LEU A 54 -10.45 15.94 0.05
CA LEU A 54 -9.02 16.04 0.38
C LEU A 54 -8.13 16.29 -0.84
N GLY A 55 -8.70 16.29 -2.05
CA GLY A 55 -7.94 16.45 -3.29
C GLY A 55 -7.06 15.26 -3.65
N ILE A 56 -7.36 14.07 -3.11
CA ILE A 56 -6.71 12.82 -3.53
C ILE A 56 -7.21 12.46 -4.92
N ASN A 57 -6.30 12.04 -5.79
CA ASN A 57 -6.67 11.65 -7.15
C ASN A 57 -7.38 10.30 -7.14
N VAL A 58 -8.65 10.29 -7.52
CA VAL A 58 -9.48 9.09 -7.64
C VAL A 58 -9.64 8.72 -9.11
N ILE A 59 -9.14 7.54 -9.47
CA ILE A 59 -9.22 7.00 -10.83
C ILE A 59 -10.29 5.92 -10.86
N ASN A 60 -11.42 6.24 -11.49
CA ASN A 60 -12.50 5.28 -11.70
C ASN A 60 -12.17 4.37 -12.88
N CYS A 61 -12.23 3.07 -12.67
CA CYS A 61 -11.87 2.04 -13.62
C CYS A 61 -13.11 1.30 -14.13
N PRO A 62 -13.06 0.72 -15.33
CA PRO A 62 -14.21 -0.03 -15.88
C PRO A 62 -14.39 -1.41 -15.24
N HIS A 63 -13.42 -1.89 -14.45
CA HIS A 63 -13.46 -3.18 -13.77
C HIS A 63 -12.54 -3.16 -12.54
N GLU A 64 -12.90 -3.86 -11.47
CA GLU A 64 -12.15 -3.85 -10.21
C GLU A 64 -10.77 -4.52 -10.33
N GLN A 65 -10.65 -5.53 -11.17
CA GLN A 65 -9.35 -6.14 -11.48
C GLN A 65 -8.41 -5.09 -12.10
N ILE A 66 -8.92 -4.25 -13.00
CA ILE A 66 -8.13 -3.17 -13.59
C ILE A 66 -7.72 -2.15 -12.52
N ALA A 67 -8.63 -1.81 -11.60
CA ALA A 67 -8.32 -0.92 -10.48
C ALA A 67 -7.16 -1.48 -9.64
N GLY A 68 -7.20 -2.78 -9.32
CA GLY A 68 -6.15 -3.46 -8.58
C GLY A 68 -4.81 -3.48 -9.32
N HIS A 69 -4.79 -3.83 -10.61
CA HIS A 69 -3.55 -3.84 -11.41
C HIS A 69 -2.98 -2.43 -11.63
N LEU A 70 -3.82 -1.41 -11.77
CA LEU A 70 -3.34 -0.03 -11.84
C LEU A 70 -2.73 0.44 -10.52
N ALA A 71 -3.31 0.05 -9.38
CA ALA A 71 -2.72 0.29 -8.08
C ALA A 71 -1.36 -0.40 -7.95
N ASP A 72 -1.24 -1.66 -8.36
CA ASP A 72 0.01 -2.41 -8.39
C ASP A 72 1.05 -1.72 -9.28
N GLY A 73 0.72 -1.42 -10.55
CA GLY A 73 1.61 -0.74 -11.48
C GLY A 73 2.09 0.62 -10.98
N TYR A 74 1.18 1.39 -10.37
CA TYR A 74 1.55 2.67 -9.76
C TYR A 74 2.57 2.49 -8.63
N THR A 75 2.36 1.54 -7.71
CA THR A 75 3.30 1.30 -6.61
C THR A 75 4.66 0.85 -7.11
N ARG A 76 4.69 -0.03 -8.12
CA ARG A 76 5.93 -0.55 -8.73
C ARG A 76 6.77 0.55 -9.37
N ILE A 77 6.13 1.53 -10.01
CA ILE A 77 6.86 2.63 -10.69
C ILE A 77 7.20 3.76 -9.73
N SER A 78 6.25 4.17 -8.90
CA SER A 78 6.42 5.33 -8.01
C SER A 78 7.17 5.01 -6.71
N ARG A 79 7.20 3.72 -6.30
CA ARG A 79 7.63 3.26 -4.97
C ARG A 79 6.81 3.86 -3.83
N LYS A 80 5.60 4.32 -4.13
CA LYS A 80 4.64 4.86 -3.16
C LYS A 80 3.47 3.90 -3.02
N PRO A 81 2.92 3.70 -1.82
CA PRO A 81 1.69 2.94 -1.65
C PRO A 81 0.52 3.59 -2.40
N ALA A 82 -0.39 2.77 -2.90
CA ALA A 82 -1.66 3.18 -3.48
C ALA A 82 -2.81 2.41 -2.86
N VAL A 83 -4.02 2.91 -3.07
CA VAL A 83 -5.26 2.28 -2.58
C VAL A 83 -6.04 1.72 -3.77
N CYS A 84 -6.51 0.47 -3.64
CA CYS A 84 -7.56 -0.10 -4.45
C CYS A 84 -8.83 -0.19 -3.59
N LEU A 85 -9.85 0.62 -3.90
CA LEU A 85 -11.11 0.67 -3.15
C LEU A 85 -12.24 0.07 -3.98
N VAL A 86 -12.88 -0.97 -3.46
CA VAL A 86 -13.91 -1.74 -4.19
C VAL A 86 -15.09 -2.12 -3.28
N GLY A 87 -16.22 -2.45 -3.89
CA GLY A 87 -17.37 -3.04 -3.18
C GLY A 87 -17.17 -4.53 -2.89
N PRO A 88 -18.17 -5.21 -2.24
CA PRO A 88 -18.01 -6.61 -1.84
C PRO A 88 -17.82 -7.56 -3.03
N GLU A 89 -18.60 -7.42 -4.10
CA GLU A 89 -18.41 -8.20 -5.32
C GLU A 89 -17.14 -7.82 -6.07
N GLY A 90 -16.79 -6.54 -6.01
CA GLY A 90 -15.56 -6.03 -6.60
C GLY A 90 -14.31 -6.56 -5.93
N PHE A 91 -14.39 -6.91 -4.66
CA PHE A 91 -13.32 -7.60 -3.97
C PHE A 91 -12.97 -8.93 -4.66
N ALA A 92 -13.97 -9.75 -4.98
CA ALA A 92 -13.74 -11.01 -5.69
C ALA A 92 -13.07 -10.78 -7.06
N ASN A 93 -13.47 -9.73 -7.78
CA ASN A 93 -12.88 -9.35 -9.06
C ASN A 93 -11.44 -8.82 -8.91
N ALA A 94 -11.06 -8.26 -7.75
CA ALA A 94 -9.72 -7.73 -7.49
C ALA A 94 -8.70 -8.80 -7.04
N ILE A 95 -9.13 -10.03 -6.74
CA ILE A 95 -8.25 -11.11 -6.26
C ILE A 95 -7.07 -11.38 -7.20
N PRO A 96 -7.21 -11.45 -8.53
CA PRO A 96 -6.05 -11.65 -9.41
C PRO A 96 -5.01 -10.55 -9.27
N ALA A 97 -5.43 -9.29 -9.12
CA ALA A 97 -4.52 -8.17 -8.91
C ALA A 97 -3.87 -8.21 -7.52
N MET A 98 -4.59 -8.70 -6.51
CA MET A 98 -4.02 -8.89 -5.16
C MET A 98 -2.94 -9.97 -5.17
N MET A 99 -3.16 -11.05 -5.92
CA MET A 99 -2.16 -12.11 -6.11
C MET A 99 -0.91 -11.60 -6.84
N GLU A 100 -1.08 -10.77 -7.88
CA GLU A 100 0.03 -10.12 -8.57
C GLU A 100 0.82 -9.21 -7.62
N ALA A 101 0.14 -8.34 -6.89
CA ALA A 101 0.77 -7.45 -5.90
C ALA A 101 1.52 -8.24 -4.80
N TRP A 102 1.02 -9.43 -4.43
CA TRP A 102 1.73 -10.32 -3.50
C TRP A 102 3.02 -10.85 -4.11
N GLY A 103 3.00 -11.33 -5.34
CA GLY A 103 4.16 -11.82 -6.09
C GLY A 103 5.23 -10.75 -6.25
N GLU A 104 4.82 -9.55 -6.66
CA GLU A 104 5.67 -8.40 -6.96
C GLU A 104 6.07 -7.57 -5.72
N ARG A 105 5.58 -7.95 -4.54
CA ARG A 105 5.87 -7.25 -3.28
C ARG A 105 5.41 -5.79 -3.28
N SER A 106 4.34 -5.52 -3.98
CA SER A 106 3.78 -4.17 -4.11
C SER A 106 2.96 -3.80 -2.88
N PRO A 107 3.25 -2.67 -2.20
CA PRO A 107 2.52 -2.22 -1.03
C PRO A 107 1.17 -1.58 -1.40
N VAL A 108 0.29 -2.34 -2.03
CA VAL A 108 -1.08 -1.92 -2.32
C VAL A 108 -1.95 -2.10 -1.07
N ILE A 109 -2.74 -1.10 -0.74
CA ILE A 109 -3.75 -1.16 0.31
C ILE A 109 -5.09 -1.43 -0.36
N PHE A 110 -5.53 -2.69 -0.35
CA PHE A 110 -6.86 -3.06 -0.79
C PHE A 110 -7.87 -2.73 0.30
N VAL A 111 -8.92 -2.01 -0.06
CA VAL A 111 -10.01 -1.65 0.85
C VAL A 111 -11.32 -2.15 0.25
N THR A 112 -12.04 -2.96 0.99
CA THR A 112 -13.37 -3.46 0.61
C THR A 112 -14.43 -2.76 1.44
N GLY A 113 -15.40 -2.10 0.78
CA GLY A 113 -16.65 -1.72 1.43
C GLY A 113 -17.50 -2.98 1.58
N SER A 114 -17.60 -3.55 2.79
CA SER A 114 -18.24 -4.84 3.04
C SER A 114 -19.65 -4.72 3.62
N SER A 115 -20.33 -5.87 3.74
CA SER A 115 -21.66 -5.97 4.37
C SER A 115 -21.64 -5.46 5.79
N THR A 116 -22.84 -5.14 6.32
CA THR A 116 -22.99 -4.57 7.67
C THR A 116 -22.47 -5.48 8.77
N LEU A 117 -21.63 -4.95 9.64
CA LEU A 117 -21.07 -5.65 10.80
C LEU A 117 -22.16 -6.16 11.75
N LYS A 118 -23.21 -5.35 11.96
CA LYS A 118 -24.32 -5.70 12.87
C LYS A 118 -25.08 -6.96 12.49
N ARG A 119 -24.99 -7.41 11.24
CA ARG A 119 -25.68 -8.60 10.73
C ARG A 119 -24.72 -9.65 10.18
N GLN A 120 -23.45 -9.56 10.53
CA GLN A 120 -22.43 -10.50 10.08
C GLN A 120 -22.82 -11.93 10.47
N GLY A 121 -22.71 -12.86 9.54
CA GLY A 121 -23.10 -14.27 9.70
C GLY A 121 -24.59 -14.55 9.48
N SER A 122 -25.40 -13.54 9.13
CA SER A 122 -26.84 -13.72 8.89
C SER A 122 -27.21 -13.91 7.40
N GLY A 123 -26.22 -14.01 6.48
CA GLY A 123 -26.45 -14.08 5.04
C GLY A 123 -26.96 -12.75 4.47
N GLY A 124 -26.37 -11.64 4.93
CA GLY A 124 -26.72 -10.30 4.45
C GLY A 124 -26.41 -10.10 2.98
N PHE A 125 -26.95 -9.02 2.39
CA PHE A 125 -26.72 -8.70 0.98
C PHE A 125 -25.20 -8.56 0.69
N LYS A 126 -24.70 -9.38 -0.24
CA LYS A 126 -23.29 -9.41 -0.66
C LYS A 126 -22.31 -9.74 0.48
N GLU A 127 -22.76 -10.46 1.48
CA GLU A 127 -21.92 -10.90 2.59
C GLU A 127 -20.97 -12.02 2.14
N ILE A 128 -19.67 -11.80 2.30
CA ILE A 128 -18.61 -12.80 2.14
C ILE A 128 -17.56 -12.60 3.23
N ASP A 129 -16.79 -13.63 3.53
CA ASP A 129 -15.61 -13.51 4.41
C ASP A 129 -14.40 -13.03 3.60
N ASP A 130 -14.41 -11.75 3.24
CA ASP A 130 -13.35 -11.11 2.48
C ASP A 130 -12.02 -11.10 3.23
N VAL A 131 -12.05 -11.06 4.56
CA VAL A 131 -10.85 -11.11 5.41
C VAL A 131 -10.15 -12.45 5.29
N ALA A 132 -10.90 -13.57 5.39
CA ALA A 132 -10.34 -14.91 5.25
C ALA A 132 -9.83 -15.18 3.82
N ILE A 133 -10.55 -14.69 2.82
CA ILE A 133 -10.16 -14.83 1.40
C ILE A 133 -8.88 -14.04 1.10
N ALA A 134 -8.74 -12.82 1.63
CA ALA A 134 -7.55 -11.99 1.44
C ALA A 134 -6.33 -12.45 2.24
N ALA A 135 -6.52 -13.15 3.35
CA ALA A 135 -5.45 -13.52 4.28
C ALA A 135 -4.23 -14.19 3.61
N PRO A 136 -4.39 -15.20 2.72
CA PRO A 136 -3.25 -15.86 2.08
C PRO A 136 -2.54 -15.01 1.01
N LEU A 137 -3.16 -13.92 0.56
CA LEU A 137 -2.68 -13.05 -0.51
C LEU A 137 -2.18 -11.68 0.01
N THR A 138 -2.16 -11.50 1.31
CA THR A 138 -1.80 -10.21 1.93
C THR A 138 -0.94 -10.41 3.18
N LYS A 139 -0.16 -9.40 3.51
CA LYS A 139 0.63 -9.38 4.75
C LYS A 139 -0.22 -9.12 5.99
N TYR A 140 -1.37 -8.51 5.79
CA TYR A 140 -2.34 -8.20 6.83
C TYR A 140 -3.72 -8.09 6.20
N SER A 141 -4.70 -8.76 6.78
CA SER A 141 -6.10 -8.66 6.41
C SER A 141 -6.93 -8.54 7.68
N ALA A 142 -7.78 -7.52 7.75
CA ALA A 142 -8.62 -7.30 8.93
C ALA A 142 -9.91 -6.55 8.59
N SER A 143 -10.96 -6.83 9.36
CA SER A 143 -12.18 -6.04 9.35
C SER A 143 -12.10 -4.92 10.38
N VAL A 144 -12.51 -3.72 9.97
CA VAL A 144 -12.69 -2.59 10.87
C VAL A 144 -13.96 -2.82 11.69
N THR A 145 -13.79 -2.99 12.97
CA THR A 145 -14.90 -3.33 13.90
C THR A 145 -15.47 -2.13 14.66
N ASP A 146 -14.78 -0.99 14.59
CA ASP A 146 -15.17 0.26 15.24
C ASP A 146 -14.66 1.45 14.40
N GLY A 147 -15.56 2.37 14.07
CA GLY A 147 -15.23 3.54 13.28
C GLY A 147 -14.26 4.50 13.97
N LEU A 148 -14.26 4.60 15.28
CA LEU A 148 -13.30 5.40 16.05
C LEU A 148 -11.87 4.86 15.93
N ARG A 149 -11.72 3.58 15.57
CA ARG A 149 -10.44 2.91 15.40
C ARG A 149 -9.96 2.84 13.95
N ILE A 150 -10.66 3.44 12.99
CA ILE A 150 -10.27 3.44 11.56
C ILE A 150 -8.80 3.87 11.40
N ARG A 151 -8.36 4.92 12.09
CA ARG A 151 -6.97 5.40 12.04
C ARG A 151 -5.97 4.34 12.51
N GLU A 152 -6.31 3.57 13.54
CA GLU A 152 -5.47 2.49 14.06
C GLU A 152 -5.31 1.36 12.99
N PHE A 153 -6.43 0.95 12.37
CA PHE A 153 -6.41 -0.07 11.33
C PHE A 153 -5.61 0.39 10.09
N VAL A 154 -5.80 1.62 9.66
CA VAL A 154 -5.05 2.22 8.55
C VAL A 154 -3.56 2.32 8.89
N ASP A 155 -3.21 2.76 10.09
CA ASP A 155 -1.80 2.86 10.53
C ASP A 155 -1.12 1.50 10.52
N ARG A 156 -1.79 0.47 11.06
CA ARG A 156 -1.29 -0.91 11.06
C ARG A 156 -1.14 -1.46 9.64
N ALA A 157 -2.16 -1.29 8.78
CA ALA A 157 -2.13 -1.73 7.40
C ALA A 157 -0.97 -1.06 6.64
N TYR A 158 -0.85 0.26 6.73
CA TYR A 158 0.19 1.03 6.06
C TYR A 158 1.60 0.61 6.51
N LYS A 159 1.83 0.53 7.83
CA LYS A 159 3.12 0.07 8.37
C LYS A 159 3.45 -1.35 7.95
N THR A 160 2.47 -2.24 7.96
CA THR A 160 2.68 -3.64 7.56
C THR A 160 2.98 -3.75 6.07
N ALA A 161 2.29 -2.97 5.22
CA ALA A 161 2.55 -2.96 3.78
C ALA A 161 4.02 -2.62 3.44
N LEU A 162 4.62 -1.72 4.21
CA LEU A 162 5.98 -1.20 3.96
C LEU A 162 7.07 -1.84 4.80
N SER A 163 6.73 -2.54 5.91
CA SER A 163 7.72 -3.08 6.84
C SER A 163 8.40 -4.34 6.31
N GLY A 164 9.69 -4.47 6.54
CA GLY A 164 10.48 -5.63 6.12
C GLY A 164 10.43 -5.78 4.60
N TYR A 165 9.87 -6.90 4.14
CA TYR A 165 9.61 -7.11 2.71
C TYR A 165 8.26 -6.52 2.35
N PRO A 166 8.17 -5.48 1.49
CA PRO A 166 6.89 -4.84 1.17
C PRO A 166 5.87 -5.82 0.59
N GLY A 167 4.60 -5.45 0.60
CA GLY A 167 3.56 -6.28 0.00
C GLY A 167 2.15 -5.78 0.31
N PRO A 168 1.13 -6.36 -0.34
CA PRO A 168 -0.24 -5.92 -0.21
C PRO A 168 -0.82 -6.19 1.17
N VAL A 169 -1.79 -5.38 1.54
CA VAL A 169 -2.61 -5.50 2.75
C VAL A 169 -4.08 -5.30 2.40
N HIS A 170 -4.97 -5.78 3.26
CA HIS A 170 -6.40 -5.68 3.06
C HIS A 170 -7.11 -5.14 4.31
N LEU A 171 -8.05 -4.24 4.09
CA LEU A 171 -8.99 -3.72 5.10
C LEU A 171 -10.42 -3.90 4.60
N SER A 172 -11.21 -4.67 5.32
CA SER A 172 -12.65 -4.74 5.16
C SER A 172 -13.30 -3.65 6.00
N VAL A 173 -14.07 -2.76 5.39
CA VAL A 173 -14.76 -1.66 6.08
C VAL A 173 -16.26 -1.84 5.92
N PRO A 174 -16.95 -2.35 6.98
CA PRO A 174 -18.39 -2.58 6.92
C PRO A 174 -19.18 -1.31 6.59
N VAL A 175 -20.27 -1.47 5.82
CA VAL A 175 -21.08 -0.36 5.34
C VAL A 175 -21.69 0.49 6.47
N ASP A 176 -22.06 -0.12 7.57
CA ASP A 176 -22.57 0.59 8.74
C ASP A 176 -21.47 1.43 9.43
N ILE A 177 -20.21 1.02 9.40
CA ILE A 177 -19.08 1.84 9.81
C ILE A 177 -18.79 2.93 8.78
N MET A 178 -18.77 2.60 7.49
CA MET A 178 -18.49 3.53 6.40
C MET A 178 -19.46 4.73 6.38
N PHE A 179 -20.73 4.47 6.63
CA PHE A 179 -21.80 5.49 6.57
C PHE A 179 -22.13 6.16 7.91
N SER A 180 -21.77 5.55 9.05
CA SER A 180 -22.01 6.16 10.36
C SER A 180 -21.23 7.46 10.52
N SER A 181 -21.84 8.38 11.28
CA SER A 181 -21.20 9.63 11.69
C SER A 181 -20.64 9.52 13.09
N TYR A 182 -19.46 10.05 13.28
CA TYR A 182 -18.70 10.04 14.53
C TYR A 182 -18.43 11.47 14.98
N GLU A 183 -18.55 11.75 16.27
CA GLU A 183 -18.18 13.06 16.82
C GLU A 183 -16.69 13.29 16.66
N ARG A 184 -16.32 14.49 16.24
CA ARG A 184 -14.93 14.95 16.22
C ARG A 184 -14.48 15.22 17.65
N THR A 185 -13.82 14.24 18.23
CA THR A 185 -13.19 14.38 19.55
C THR A 185 -11.73 14.72 19.39
N ALA A 186 -11.12 15.31 20.44
CA ALA A 186 -9.66 15.51 20.50
C ALA A 186 -8.89 14.20 20.19
N GLN A 187 -9.41 13.03 20.57
CA GLN A 187 -8.81 11.74 20.25
C GLN A 187 -8.73 11.44 18.73
N LEU A 188 -9.66 11.99 17.94
CA LEU A 188 -9.63 11.89 16.48
C LEU A 188 -8.73 12.98 15.85
N GLU A 189 -8.50 14.08 16.53
CA GLU A 189 -7.77 15.25 16.04
C GLU A 189 -6.34 15.36 16.58
N GLU A 190 -6.07 14.86 17.79
CA GLU A 190 -4.82 15.10 18.53
C GLU A 190 -3.61 14.26 18.13
N ARG A 191 -3.69 13.46 17.10
CA ARG A 191 -2.45 12.84 16.58
C ARG A 191 -1.91 13.70 15.45
N PRO A 192 -1.01 14.67 15.75
CA PRO A 192 -0.35 15.42 14.70
C PRO A 192 0.34 14.44 13.75
N PHE A 193 0.05 14.61 12.48
CA PHE A 193 0.65 13.82 11.44
C PHE A 193 2.17 14.05 11.44
N ASN A 194 2.93 13.03 11.76
CA ASN A 194 4.38 13.06 11.59
C ASN A 194 4.74 12.27 10.34
N HIS A 195 4.91 12.95 9.20
CA HIS A 195 5.34 12.34 7.95
C HIS A 195 6.64 11.51 8.11
N ALA A 196 7.52 11.89 9.00
CA ALA A 196 8.75 11.15 9.29
C ALA A 196 8.48 9.81 9.99
N ALA A 197 7.39 9.70 10.78
CA ALA A 197 7.01 8.46 11.46
C ALA A 197 6.27 7.47 10.56
N THR A 198 5.98 7.81 9.29
CA THR A 198 5.28 6.94 8.35
C THR A 198 6.20 5.94 7.64
N ARG A 199 7.48 6.22 7.57
CA ARG A 199 8.44 5.27 6.98
C ARG A 199 8.85 4.24 8.05
N PRO A 200 8.66 2.93 7.78
CA PRO A 200 9.19 1.92 8.68
C PRO A 200 10.71 2.07 8.80
N PRO A 201 11.28 1.77 9.96
CA PRO A 201 12.72 1.81 10.15
C PRO A 201 13.40 0.86 9.17
N ARG A 202 14.48 1.29 8.56
CA ARG A 202 15.30 0.43 7.71
C ARG A 202 16.03 -0.59 8.60
N ALA A 203 15.90 -1.86 8.25
CA ALA A 203 16.68 -2.89 8.88
C ALA A 203 18.16 -2.78 8.43
N TRP A 204 19.07 -2.83 9.38
CA TRP A 204 20.50 -2.93 9.11
C TRP A 204 20.95 -4.38 9.26
N PRO A 205 21.84 -4.87 8.41
CA PRO A 205 22.42 -6.20 8.59
C PRO A 205 23.22 -6.27 9.89
N CYS A 206 23.22 -7.44 10.53
CA CYS A 206 24.11 -7.69 11.65
C CYS A 206 25.57 -7.51 11.18
N PRO A 207 26.41 -6.74 11.91
CA PRO A 207 27.80 -6.52 11.50
C PRO A 207 28.60 -7.82 11.33
N GLU A 208 28.26 -8.86 12.07
CA GLU A 208 28.92 -10.17 11.97
C GLU A 208 28.51 -10.87 10.67
N ASP A 209 27.23 -10.88 10.31
CA ASP A 209 26.77 -11.45 9.04
C ASP A 209 27.35 -10.70 7.85
N LEU A 210 27.45 -9.37 7.93
CA LEU A 210 28.11 -8.58 6.89
C LEU A 210 29.57 -8.98 6.72
N ARG A 211 30.32 -9.16 7.82
CA ARG A 211 31.73 -9.65 7.78
C ARG A 211 31.82 -11.03 7.15
N ARG A 212 30.89 -11.94 7.46
CA ARG A 212 30.83 -13.27 6.83
C ARG A 212 30.61 -13.18 5.33
N VAL A 213 29.66 -12.38 4.88
CA VAL A 213 29.39 -12.14 3.44
C VAL A 213 30.66 -11.59 2.76
N MET A 214 31.27 -10.57 3.33
CA MET A 214 32.49 -9.98 2.77
C MET A 214 33.65 -10.99 2.72
N THR A 215 33.78 -11.85 3.72
CA THR A 215 34.82 -12.92 3.71
C THR A 215 34.57 -13.94 2.61
N VAL A 216 33.32 -14.36 2.40
CA VAL A 216 32.95 -15.28 1.31
C VAL A 216 33.23 -14.63 -0.04
N LEU A 217 32.80 -13.40 -0.23
CA LEU A 217 32.98 -12.66 -1.48
C LEU A 217 34.47 -12.48 -1.83
N SER A 218 35.30 -12.09 -0.84
CA SER A 218 36.74 -11.87 -1.04
C SER A 218 37.54 -13.14 -1.36
N ARG A 219 37.02 -14.33 -1.03
CA ARG A 219 37.62 -15.63 -1.34
C ARG A 219 37.06 -16.25 -2.62
N SER A 220 36.01 -15.67 -3.21
CA SER A 220 35.39 -16.23 -4.39
C SER A 220 36.18 -15.87 -5.65
N GLU A 221 36.51 -16.87 -6.46
CA GLU A 221 37.24 -16.68 -7.72
C GLU A 221 36.35 -16.15 -8.86
N ARG A 222 35.08 -16.53 -8.85
CA ARG A 222 34.09 -16.14 -9.87
C ARG A 222 32.75 -15.77 -9.22
N PRO A 223 32.70 -14.66 -8.47
CA PRO A 223 31.49 -14.21 -7.85
C PRO A 223 30.51 -13.68 -8.90
N MET A 224 29.21 -13.76 -8.61
CA MET A 224 28.16 -13.06 -9.34
C MET A 224 27.12 -12.51 -8.36
N LEU A 225 26.44 -11.43 -8.75
CA LEU A 225 25.35 -10.84 -7.99
C LEU A 225 24.03 -11.04 -8.75
N ILE A 226 22.99 -11.43 -8.01
CA ILE A 226 21.62 -11.53 -8.54
C ILE A 226 20.78 -10.53 -7.79
N GLY A 227 20.33 -9.47 -8.50
CA GLY A 227 19.49 -8.43 -7.95
C GLY A 227 18.00 -8.73 -8.17
N GLY A 228 17.17 -8.44 -7.17
CA GLY A 228 15.73 -8.62 -7.25
C GLY A 228 14.96 -7.49 -6.55
N HIS A 229 13.72 -7.74 -6.14
CA HIS A 229 12.81 -6.77 -5.50
C HIS A 229 13.46 -6.01 -4.32
N GLY A 230 14.29 -6.67 -3.52
CA GLY A 230 14.91 -6.03 -2.38
C GLY A 230 15.77 -4.84 -2.77
N VAL A 231 16.50 -4.93 -3.90
CA VAL A 231 17.30 -3.82 -4.44
C VAL A 231 16.39 -2.68 -4.89
N TRP A 232 15.32 -3.02 -5.63
CA TRP A 232 14.35 -2.04 -6.11
C TRP A 232 13.65 -1.28 -4.97
N TRP A 233 13.07 -2.01 -4.02
CA TRP A 233 12.35 -1.37 -2.90
C TRP A 233 13.26 -0.63 -1.93
N ALA A 234 14.54 -1.02 -1.84
CA ALA A 234 15.54 -0.29 -1.06
C ALA A 234 16.05 0.99 -1.77
N GLY A 235 15.83 1.13 -3.08
CA GLY A 235 16.43 2.19 -3.90
C GLY A 235 17.95 2.05 -4.00
N ALA A 236 18.43 0.80 -4.07
CA ALA A 236 19.86 0.48 -3.98
C ALA A 236 20.51 0.17 -5.34
N GLU A 237 19.87 0.51 -6.46
CA GLU A 237 20.34 0.20 -7.83
C GLU A 237 21.71 0.82 -8.11
N ALA A 238 21.88 2.10 -7.78
CA ALA A 238 23.16 2.79 -7.99
C ALA A 238 24.29 2.19 -7.12
N LEU A 239 23.94 1.74 -5.90
CA LEU A 239 24.91 1.06 -5.05
C LEU A 239 25.29 -0.32 -5.60
N LEU A 240 24.30 -1.08 -6.09
CA LEU A 240 24.53 -2.37 -6.75
C LEU A 240 25.44 -2.22 -7.97
N GLU A 241 25.18 -1.20 -8.81
CA GLU A 241 26.02 -0.90 -9.98
C GLU A 241 27.46 -0.56 -9.57
N THR A 242 27.63 0.26 -8.54
CA THR A 242 28.95 0.63 -8.02
C THR A 242 29.72 -0.61 -7.56
N VAL A 243 29.09 -1.49 -6.80
CA VAL A 243 29.72 -2.73 -6.32
C VAL A 243 30.13 -3.63 -7.49
N GLY A 244 29.22 -3.83 -8.45
CA GLY A 244 29.51 -4.66 -9.63
C GLY A 244 30.67 -4.11 -10.48
N ARG A 245 30.68 -2.81 -10.72
CA ARG A 245 31.73 -2.14 -11.50
C ARG A 245 33.08 -2.15 -10.77
N ASP A 246 33.10 -1.69 -9.52
CA ASP A 246 34.36 -1.47 -8.79
C ASP A 246 35.04 -2.79 -8.39
N LEU A 247 34.24 -3.84 -8.20
CA LEU A 247 34.76 -5.18 -7.92
C LEU A 247 34.81 -6.10 -9.14
N SER A 248 34.42 -5.60 -10.32
CA SER A 248 34.35 -6.39 -11.57
C SER A 248 33.48 -7.66 -11.43
N ILE A 249 32.36 -7.56 -10.70
CA ILE A 249 31.42 -8.66 -10.47
C ILE A 249 30.23 -8.52 -11.42
N PRO A 250 29.90 -9.55 -12.23
CA PRO A 250 28.73 -9.52 -13.10
C PRO A 250 27.42 -9.51 -12.28
N ILE A 251 26.45 -8.74 -12.76
CA ILE A 251 25.14 -8.57 -12.13
C ILE A 251 24.06 -9.10 -13.07
N PHE A 252 23.19 -9.93 -12.53
CA PHE A 252 21.99 -10.45 -13.21
C PHE A 252 20.73 -9.96 -12.49
N ASN A 253 19.67 -9.75 -13.25
CA ASN A 253 18.34 -9.55 -12.69
C ASN A 253 17.66 -10.89 -12.38
N VAL A 254 16.85 -10.91 -11.34
CA VAL A 254 15.85 -11.97 -11.19
C VAL A 254 14.83 -11.81 -12.35
N PRO A 255 14.44 -12.91 -13.04
CA PRO A 255 13.39 -12.87 -14.06
C PRO A 255 12.10 -12.22 -13.54
N TYR A 256 11.36 -11.59 -14.43
CA TYR A 256 10.06 -10.95 -14.16
C TYR A 256 10.10 -9.67 -13.32
N HIS A 257 11.26 -9.08 -13.12
CA HIS A 257 11.41 -7.84 -12.36
C HIS A 257 11.78 -6.64 -13.20
N GLN A 258 11.62 -5.48 -12.58
CA GLN A 258 12.11 -4.22 -13.12
C GLN A 258 13.61 -4.31 -13.37
N LYS A 259 14.02 -3.79 -14.50
CA LYS A 259 15.42 -3.64 -14.83
C LYS A 259 16.14 -2.79 -13.77
N LEU A 260 17.05 -3.38 -13.03
CA LEU A 260 17.75 -2.72 -11.94
C LEU A 260 18.87 -1.82 -12.43
N LEU A 261 19.49 -2.16 -13.54
CA LEU A 261 20.63 -1.43 -14.08
C LEU A 261 20.35 -0.96 -15.51
N PRO A 262 20.92 0.18 -15.93
CA PRO A 262 20.80 0.65 -17.30
C PRO A 262 21.46 -0.32 -18.31
N GLU A 263 20.99 -0.34 -19.54
CA GLU A 263 21.54 -1.23 -20.61
C GLU A 263 23.00 -1.01 -20.93
N GLY A 264 23.54 0.13 -20.66
CA GLY A 264 24.95 0.45 -20.88
C GLY A 264 25.86 0.16 -19.70
N SER A 265 25.36 -0.39 -18.60
CA SER A 265 26.18 -0.70 -17.45
C SER A 265 27.13 -1.87 -17.74
N PRO A 266 28.45 -1.71 -17.59
CA PRO A 266 29.44 -2.75 -17.90
C PRO A 266 29.33 -3.95 -16.96
N ALA A 267 28.70 -3.82 -15.82
CA ALA A 267 28.48 -4.91 -14.86
C ALA A 267 27.17 -5.71 -15.16
N TYR A 268 26.29 -5.21 -16.03
CA TYR A 268 25.00 -5.83 -16.29
C TYR A 268 25.08 -6.92 -17.35
N MET A 269 24.66 -8.14 -16.98
CA MET A 269 24.76 -9.33 -17.84
C MET A 269 23.39 -9.90 -18.26
N GLY A 270 22.25 -9.30 -17.80
CA GLY A 270 20.92 -9.75 -18.16
C GLY A 270 19.90 -9.82 -17.04
#